data_81b7707a12357a0c44ded55aad8d378d
#
_entry.id   81b7707a12357a0c44ded55aad8d378d
#
_cell.length_a   1.000
_cell.length_b   1.000
_cell.length_c   1.000
_cell.angle_alpha   90.00
_cell.angle_beta   90.00
_cell.angle_gamma   90.00
#
_symmetry.space_group_name_H-M   'P 1'
#
loop_
_entity.id
_entity.type
_entity.pdbx_description
1 polymer ?
#
loop_
_entity_poly.entity_id
_entity_poly.type
_entity_poly.pdbx_seq_one_letter_code
_entity_poly.pdbx_strand_id
1 'polypeptide(L)'
;MNNDEEQAKMLEKITKKFGMDTELCKLSEEVGELLGECYKALYKGETLETQHKIEDEFADVMVLMSQIGIYFDLDSNQINNIFDYKIRRTVDRIDEGWYDKHR
;
A
#
# COMPACT_ATOMS: atom_id res chain seq x y z
N MET A 1 -18.34 -10.84 -16.36
CA MET A 1 -17.12 -10.69 -15.53
C MET A 1 -17.31 -9.55 -14.56
N ASN A 2 -17.03 -9.76 -13.28
CA ASN A 2 -17.15 -8.68 -12.32
C ASN A 2 -15.93 -7.75 -12.38
N ASN A 3 -16.01 -6.63 -11.71
CA ASN A 3 -14.98 -5.61 -11.72
C ASN A 3 -13.63 -6.11 -11.18
N ASP A 4 -13.67 -6.97 -10.16
CA ASP A 4 -12.46 -7.53 -9.55
C ASP A 4 -11.72 -8.46 -10.51
N GLU A 5 -12.43 -9.31 -11.22
CA GLU A 5 -11.84 -10.20 -12.22
C GLU A 5 -11.26 -9.42 -13.38
N GLU A 6 -11.96 -8.39 -13.82
CA GLU A 6 -11.50 -7.53 -14.90
C GLU A 6 -10.23 -6.79 -14.50
N GLN A 7 -10.20 -6.21 -13.29
CA GLN A 7 -9.03 -5.53 -12.77
C GLN A 7 -7.85 -6.49 -12.63
N ALA A 8 -8.08 -7.71 -12.14
CA ALA A 8 -7.01 -8.71 -12.02
C ALA A 8 -6.35 -9.01 -13.35
N LYS A 9 -7.14 -9.15 -14.40
CA LYS A 9 -6.62 -9.39 -15.76
C LYS A 9 -5.82 -8.20 -16.29
N MET A 10 -6.29 -6.98 -16.02
CA MET A 10 -5.57 -5.77 -16.42
C MET A 10 -4.25 -5.65 -15.69
N LEU A 11 -4.21 -5.92 -14.38
CA LEU A 11 -2.99 -5.89 -13.60
C LEU A 11 -1.98 -6.92 -14.09
N GLU A 12 -2.45 -8.13 -14.42
CA GLU A 12 -1.61 -9.17 -14.98
C GLU A 12 -1.00 -8.74 -16.31
N LYS A 13 -1.79 -8.10 -17.17
CA LYS A 13 -1.33 -7.58 -18.45
C LYS A 13 -0.23 -6.54 -18.26
N ILE A 14 -0.40 -5.63 -17.32
CA ILE A 14 0.60 -4.60 -16.99
C ILE A 14 1.91 -5.26 -16.54
N THR A 15 1.81 -6.22 -15.62
CA THR A 15 2.97 -6.92 -15.09
C THR A 15 3.73 -7.67 -16.20
N LYS A 16 3.01 -8.31 -17.11
CA LYS A 16 3.61 -9.02 -18.24
C LYS A 16 4.30 -8.07 -19.21
N LYS A 17 3.74 -6.89 -19.40
CA LYS A 17 4.31 -5.89 -20.32
C LYS A 17 5.64 -5.35 -19.82
N PHE A 18 5.74 -5.01 -18.53
CA PHE A 18 6.91 -4.31 -17.99
C PHE A 18 7.87 -5.20 -17.22
N GLY A 19 7.41 -6.32 -16.70
CA GLY A 19 8.18 -7.23 -15.86
C GLY A 19 8.08 -6.85 -14.38
N MET A 20 8.03 -7.87 -13.52
CA MET A 20 7.85 -7.64 -12.08
C MET A 20 9.01 -6.88 -11.44
N ASP A 21 10.23 -7.11 -11.92
CA ASP A 21 11.42 -6.40 -11.43
C ASP A 21 11.30 -4.89 -11.69
N THR A 22 10.83 -4.49 -12.88
CA THR A 22 10.59 -3.10 -13.21
C THR A 22 9.48 -2.52 -12.33
N GLU A 23 8.40 -3.27 -12.12
CA GLU A 23 7.28 -2.83 -11.29
C GLU A 23 7.69 -2.67 -9.82
N LEU A 24 8.58 -3.51 -9.30
CA LEU A 24 9.11 -3.35 -7.94
C LEU A 24 9.94 -2.08 -7.79
N CYS A 25 10.74 -1.75 -8.80
CA CYS A 25 11.48 -0.48 -8.79
C CYS A 25 10.52 0.71 -8.80
N LYS A 26 9.46 0.62 -9.61
CA LYS A 26 8.43 1.67 -9.68
C LYS A 26 7.71 1.83 -8.35
N LEU A 27 7.41 0.72 -7.66
CA LEU A 27 6.79 0.78 -6.33
C LEU A 27 7.66 1.57 -5.36
N SER A 28 8.96 1.35 -5.38
CA SER A 28 9.89 2.09 -4.52
C SER A 28 9.80 3.60 -4.77
N GLU A 29 9.71 4.01 -6.03
CA GLU A 29 9.55 5.42 -6.41
C GLU A 29 8.21 5.99 -5.94
N GLU A 30 7.12 5.26 -6.19
CA GLU A 30 5.77 5.71 -5.82
C GLU A 30 5.59 5.82 -4.31
N VAL A 31 6.18 4.89 -3.54
CA VAL A 31 6.16 4.98 -2.07
C VAL A 31 6.89 6.23 -1.62
N GLY A 32 8.04 6.55 -2.23
CA GLY A 32 8.78 7.77 -1.94
C GLY A 32 7.95 9.04 -2.20
N GLU A 33 7.24 9.07 -3.32
CA GLU A 33 6.37 10.19 -3.68
C GLU A 33 5.20 10.33 -2.71
N LEU A 34 4.59 9.20 -2.32
CA LEU A 34 3.52 9.18 -1.34
C LEU A 34 3.99 9.75 0.00
N LEU A 35 5.15 9.29 0.48
CA LEU A 35 5.72 9.78 1.74
C LEU A 35 6.01 11.26 1.67
N GLY A 36 6.55 11.74 0.54
CA GLY A 36 6.81 13.17 0.33
C GLY A 36 5.57 14.02 0.46
N GLU A 37 4.46 13.61 -0.14
CA GLU A 37 3.20 14.32 -0.04
C GLU A 37 2.61 14.27 1.37
N CYS A 38 2.75 13.13 2.06
CA CYS A 38 2.31 12.99 3.46
C CYS A 38 3.09 13.93 4.37
N TYR A 39 4.41 14.04 4.20
CA TYR A 39 5.23 14.95 5.00
C TYR A 39 4.87 16.41 4.74
N LYS A 40 4.58 16.79 3.50
CA LYS A 40 4.11 18.13 3.19
C LYS A 40 2.82 18.45 3.94
N ALA A 41 1.84 17.55 3.90
CA ALA A 41 0.57 17.73 4.59
C ALA A 41 0.77 17.83 6.10
N LEU A 42 1.63 16.98 6.66
CA LEU A 42 1.87 16.90 8.10
C LEU A 42 2.60 18.14 8.64
N TYR A 43 3.61 18.62 7.93
CA TYR A 43 4.50 19.69 8.42
C TYR A 43 4.24 21.06 7.84
N LYS A 44 3.57 21.17 6.70
CA LYS A 44 3.24 22.44 6.04
C LYS A 44 1.75 22.75 6.07
N GLY A 45 0.93 21.80 6.47
CA GLY A 45 -0.52 21.93 6.55
C GLY A 45 -1.25 21.22 5.42
N GLU A 46 -2.40 20.66 5.76
CA GLU A 46 -3.26 19.99 4.81
C GLU A 46 -4.06 21.02 4.00
N THR A 47 -4.12 20.81 2.69
CA THR A 47 -4.96 21.56 1.77
C THR A 47 -5.71 20.55 0.89
N LEU A 48 -6.71 21.02 0.17
CA LEU A 48 -7.42 20.18 -0.79
C LEU A 48 -6.46 19.64 -1.85
N GLU A 49 -5.50 20.46 -2.26
CA GLU A 49 -4.49 20.05 -3.24
C GLU A 49 -3.60 18.92 -2.72
N THR A 50 -3.10 19.03 -1.47
CA THR A 50 -2.25 17.98 -0.89
C THR A 50 -3.05 16.71 -0.66
N GLN A 51 -4.32 16.82 -0.28
CA GLN A 51 -5.19 15.64 -0.13
C GLN A 51 -5.35 14.89 -1.45
N HIS A 52 -5.61 15.60 -2.54
CA HIS A 52 -5.74 14.98 -3.86
C HIS A 52 -4.43 14.33 -4.33
N LYS A 53 -3.29 14.95 -4.04
CA LYS A 53 -2.00 14.36 -4.37
C LYS A 53 -1.74 13.09 -3.57
N ILE A 54 -2.09 13.08 -2.29
CA ILE A 54 -1.96 11.87 -1.46
C ILE A 54 -2.85 10.76 -2.00
N GLU A 55 -4.10 11.07 -2.34
CA GLU A 55 -5.02 10.09 -2.91
C GLU A 55 -4.48 9.49 -4.20
N ASP A 56 -3.94 10.34 -5.08
CA ASP A 56 -3.37 9.91 -6.36
C ASP A 56 -2.19 8.97 -6.15
N GLU A 57 -1.23 9.36 -5.30
CA GLU A 57 -0.04 8.55 -5.01
C GLU A 57 -0.41 7.26 -4.26
N PHE A 58 -1.38 7.34 -3.36
CA PHE A 58 -1.86 6.16 -2.64
C PHE A 58 -2.44 5.13 -3.63
N ALA A 59 -3.22 5.60 -4.60
CA ALA A 59 -3.79 4.74 -5.62
C ALA A 59 -2.70 4.08 -6.48
N ASP A 60 -1.66 4.83 -6.85
CA ASP A 60 -0.52 4.28 -7.59
C ASP A 60 0.16 3.15 -6.83
N VAL A 61 0.38 3.34 -5.53
CA VAL A 61 0.96 2.31 -4.65
C VAL A 61 0.03 1.09 -4.58
N MET A 62 -1.27 1.31 -4.47
CA MET A 62 -2.25 0.21 -4.43
C MET A 62 -2.21 -0.65 -5.70
N VAL A 63 -2.07 -0.01 -6.86
CA VAL A 63 -1.96 -0.74 -8.14
C VAL A 63 -0.75 -1.67 -8.08
N LEU A 64 0.40 -1.15 -7.68
CA LEU A 64 1.64 -1.93 -7.63
C LEU A 64 1.61 -3.02 -6.57
N MET A 65 1.02 -2.75 -5.40
CA MET A 65 0.82 -3.76 -4.37
C MET A 65 -0.09 -4.89 -4.86
N SER A 66 -1.14 -4.53 -5.61
CA SER A 66 -2.05 -5.53 -6.19
C SER A 66 -1.35 -6.41 -7.23
N GLN A 67 -0.42 -5.84 -8.00
CA GLN A 67 0.40 -6.61 -8.94
C GLN A 67 1.26 -7.64 -8.21
N ILE A 68 1.83 -7.26 -7.06
CA ILE A 68 2.59 -8.19 -6.20
C ILE A 68 1.70 -9.34 -5.76
N GLY A 69 0.50 -9.04 -5.29
CA GLY A 69 -0.45 -10.05 -4.84
C GLY A 69 -0.79 -11.08 -5.91
N ILE A 70 -0.97 -10.62 -7.13
CA ILE A 70 -1.30 -11.50 -8.27
C ILE A 70 -0.07 -12.29 -8.70
N TYR A 71 1.05 -11.62 -8.85
CA TYR A 71 2.29 -12.24 -9.34
C TYR A 71 2.76 -13.40 -8.45
N PHE A 72 2.71 -13.19 -7.13
CA PHE A 72 3.14 -14.20 -6.15
C PHE A 72 1.99 -15.09 -5.67
N ASP A 73 0.81 -14.93 -6.25
CA ASP A 73 -0.39 -15.71 -5.89
C ASP A 73 -0.65 -15.69 -4.39
N LEU A 74 -0.67 -14.49 -3.81
CA LEU A 74 -0.89 -14.31 -2.38
C LEU A 74 -2.36 -14.55 -2.04
N ASP A 75 -2.60 -15.17 -0.88
CA ASP A 75 -3.95 -15.44 -0.39
C ASP A 75 -4.48 -14.20 0.33
N SER A 76 -5.49 -13.56 -0.27
CA SER A 76 -6.06 -12.33 0.28
C SER A 76 -6.75 -12.54 1.63
N ASN A 77 -7.35 -13.71 1.86
CA ASN A 77 -7.96 -14.02 3.15
C ASN A 77 -6.89 -14.14 4.23
N GLN A 78 -5.78 -14.78 3.91
CA GLN A 78 -4.65 -14.90 4.84
C GLN A 78 -4.04 -13.54 5.14
N ILE A 79 -3.87 -12.70 4.13
CA ILE A 79 -3.35 -11.34 4.32
C ILE A 79 -4.27 -10.54 5.23
N ASN A 80 -5.58 -10.61 5.00
CA ASN A 80 -6.56 -9.90 5.83
C ASN A 80 -6.52 -10.37 7.29
N ASN A 81 -6.37 -11.66 7.52
CA ASN A 81 -6.25 -12.22 8.86
C ASN A 81 -4.97 -11.73 9.56
N ILE A 82 -3.86 -11.73 8.84
CA ILE A 82 -2.57 -11.23 9.37
C ILE A 82 -2.65 -9.73 9.66
N PHE A 83 -3.28 -8.98 8.76
CA PHE A 83 -3.50 -7.55 8.90
C PHE A 83 -4.27 -7.24 10.19
N ASP A 84 -5.40 -7.91 10.39
CA ASP A 84 -6.22 -7.73 11.60
C ASP A 84 -5.43 -8.09 12.86
N TYR A 85 -4.72 -9.22 12.84
CA TYR A 85 -3.89 -9.65 13.96
C TYR A 85 -2.84 -8.58 14.33
N LYS A 86 -2.16 -8.03 13.33
CA LYS A 86 -1.10 -7.05 13.57
C LYS A 86 -1.64 -5.74 14.16
N ILE A 87 -2.80 -5.30 13.70
CA ILE A 87 -3.46 -4.11 14.26
C ILE A 87 -3.80 -4.34 15.73
N ARG A 88 -4.44 -5.46 16.04
CA ARG A 88 -4.85 -5.77 17.41
C ARG A 88 -3.66 -5.95 18.34
N ARG A 89 -2.61 -6.61 17.86
CA ARG A 89 -1.37 -6.77 18.61
C ARG A 89 -0.75 -5.41 18.96
N THR A 90 -0.73 -4.50 18.01
CA THR A 90 -0.17 -3.16 18.20
C THR A 90 -0.97 -2.39 19.26
N VAL A 91 -2.30 -2.43 19.19
CA VAL A 91 -3.16 -1.79 20.18
C VAL A 91 -2.92 -2.39 21.57
N ASP A 92 -2.88 -3.71 21.68
CA ASP A 92 -2.60 -4.40 22.94
C ASP A 92 -1.26 -3.97 23.54
N ARG A 93 -0.24 -3.86 22.71
CA ARG A 93 1.11 -3.42 23.14
C ARG A 93 1.12 -1.97 23.60
N ILE A 94 0.34 -1.11 22.96
CA ILE A 94 0.15 0.28 23.43
C ILE A 94 -0.46 0.28 24.82
N ASP A 95 -1.54 -0.47 25.00
CA ASP A 95 -2.28 -0.53 26.27
C ASP A 95 -1.42 -1.12 27.40
N GLU A 96 -0.51 -2.02 27.07
CA GLU A 96 0.41 -2.65 28.04
C GLU A 96 1.68 -1.83 28.28
N GLY A 97 1.87 -0.70 27.58
CA GLY A 97 3.08 0.13 27.71
C GLY A 97 4.32 -0.46 27.09
N TRP A 98 4.15 -1.44 26.17
CA TRP A 98 5.29 -2.14 25.57
C TRP A 98 6.22 -1.19 24.81
N TYR A 99 5.68 -0.22 24.08
CA TYR A 99 6.47 0.71 23.28
C TYR A 99 7.25 1.73 24.09
N ASP A 100 6.89 1.93 25.33
CA ASP A 100 7.64 2.80 26.24
C ASP A 100 9.02 2.21 26.53
N LYS A 101 9.20 0.90 26.30
CA LYS A 101 10.43 0.16 26.55
C LYS A 101 11.15 -0.30 25.29
N HIS A 102 10.42 -0.52 24.19
CA HIS A 102 10.93 -1.27 23.03
C HIS A 102 10.94 -0.51 21.70
N ARG A 103 10.44 0.73 21.68
CA ARG A 103 10.36 1.44 20.39
C ARG A 103 11.10 2.76 20.32
#